data_6b24ad53aaa60d81236d054423d7382f
#
_entry.id   6b24ad53aaa60d81236d054423d7382f
#
_cell.length_a   1.000
_cell.length_b   1.000
_cell.length_c   1.000
_cell.angle_alpha   90.00
_cell.angle_beta   90.00
_cell.angle_gamma   90.00
#
_symmetry.space_group_name_H-M   'P 1'
#
loop_
_entity.id
_entity.type
_entity.pdbx_description
1 polymer ?
#
loop_
_entity_poly.entity_id
_entity_poly.type
_entity_poly.pdbx_seq_one_letter_code
_entity_poly.pdbx_strand_id
1 'polypeptide(L)'
;EPNFELKSLYKVFILQGLLAWIISLSLYSGISSEIEINWIDLCAVILWLIGFIFEALGDFQLSKFKSNENKSPEKKQRSVLDTGLWRYTRHPNYFGNFCIWWSFYLFALASGDWWYLFSPVLMSFLLLKISGVAMLEKTITNRRPDYAEYIKKTNAFFPGFKSKKD
;
A
#
# COMPACT_ATOMS: atom_id res chain seq x y z
N GLU A 1 24.88 17.04 -11.32
CA GLU A 1 24.03 17.71 -12.31
C GLU A 1 23.79 19.15 -11.86
N PRO A 2 23.98 20.16 -12.74
CA PRO A 2 23.66 21.52 -12.40
C PRO A 2 22.14 21.65 -12.11
N ASN A 3 21.79 22.35 -11.04
CA ASN A 3 20.41 22.57 -10.58
C ASN A 3 19.66 21.31 -10.08
N PHE A 4 20.38 20.31 -9.53
CA PHE A 4 19.75 19.11 -8.96
C PHE A 4 18.72 19.48 -7.86
N GLU A 5 19.03 20.42 -6.98
CA GLU A 5 18.17 20.87 -5.91
C GLU A 5 16.85 21.46 -6.41
N LEU A 6 16.91 22.34 -7.40
CA LEU A 6 15.71 22.93 -8.01
C LEU A 6 14.88 21.89 -8.77
N LYS A 7 15.53 20.99 -9.51
CA LYS A 7 14.83 19.89 -10.22
C LYS A 7 14.16 18.94 -9.25
N SER A 8 14.79 18.61 -8.12
CA SER A 8 14.20 17.76 -7.10
C SER A 8 13.02 18.45 -6.40
N LEU A 9 13.10 19.77 -6.17
CA LEU A 9 11.98 20.55 -5.61
C LEU A 9 10.71 20.38 -6.46
N TYR A 10 10.80 20.56 -7.77
CA TYR A 10 9.63 20.41 -8.65
C TYR A 10 9.19 18.96 -8.81
N LYS A 11 10.11 18.05 -9.14
CA LYS A 11 9.76 16.69 -9.53
C LYS A 11 9.41 15.81 -8.35
N VAL A 12 9.93 16.10 -7.17
CA VAL A 12 9.70 15.30 -5.97
C VAL A 12 8.70 16.00 -5.07
N PHE A 13 9.07 17.14 -4.50
CA PHE A 13 8.26 17.76 -3.43
C PHE A 13 6.97 18.39 -3.94
N ILE A 14 7.00 19.21 -4.99
CA ILE A 14 5.79 19.88 -5.48
C ILE A 14 4.82 18.87 -6.07
N LEU A 15 5.32 17.94 -6.89
CA LEU A 15 4.47 16.89 -7.47
C LEU A 15 3.84 16.01 -6.38
N GLN A 16 4.63 15.56 -5.41
CA GLN A 16 4.10 14.75 -4.30
C GLN A 16 3.11 15.54 -3.44
N GLY A 17 3.38 16.81 -3.15
CA GLY A 17 2.47 17.69 -2.42
C GLY A 17 1.14 17.88 -3.13
N LEU A 18 1.17 18.10 -4.44
CA LEU A 18 -0.04 18.24 -5.26
C LEU A 18 -0.85 16.92 -5.29
N LEU A 19 -0.19 15.80 -5.50
CA LEU A 19 -0.84 14.49 -5.49
C LEU A 19 -1.44 14.18 -4.11
N ALA A 20 -0.70 14.43 -3.03
CA ALA A 20 -1.20 14.24 -1.68
C ALA A 20 -2.43 15.11 -1.39
N TRP A 21 -2.41 16.38 -1.83
CA TRP A 21 -3.54 17.30 -1.69
C TRP A 21 -4.76 16.79 -2.46
N ILE A 22 -4.61 16.40 -3.73
CA ILE A 22 -5.73 15.87 -4.53
C ILE A 22 -6.31 14.60 -3.88
N ILE A 23 -5.46 13.68 -3.43
CA ILE A 23 -5.88 12.42 -2.82
C ILE A 23 -6.58 12.67 -1.48
N SER A 24 -6.17 13.66 -0.69
CA SER A 24 -6.77 13.96 0.61
C SER A 24 -8.17 14.59 0.54
N LEU A 25 -8.65 14.99 -0.63
CA LEU A 25 -9.95 15.64 -0.78
C LEU A 25 -11.12 14.74 -0.33
N SER A 26 -11.02 13.42 -0.51
CA SER A 26 -12.04 12.49 -0.01
C SER A 26 -12.10 12.47 1.52
N LEU A 27 -10.95 12.57 2.19
CA LEU A 27 -10.88 12.67 3.66
C LEU A 27 -11.49 13.99 4.16
N TYR A 28 -11.18 15.10 3.47
CA TYR A 28 -11.74 16.40 3.80
C TYR A 28 -13.28 16.40 3.73
N SER A 29 -13.87 15.82 2.68
CA SER A 29 -15.31 15.69 2.54
C SER A 29 -15.94 14.92 3.72
N GLY A 30 -15.38 13.75 4.06
CA GLY A 30 -15.90 12.95 5.19
C GLY A 30 -15.83 13.69 6.54
N ILE A 31 -14.74 14.46 6.79
CA ILE A 31 -14.57 15.22 8.04
C ILE A 31 -15.52 16.43 8.11
N SER A 32 -15.77 17.08 6.97
CA SER A 32 -16.60 18.29 6.89
C SER A 32 -18.10 18.02 6.83
N SER A 33 -18.49 16.75 6.85
CA SER A 33 -19.90 16.35 6.77
C SER A 33 -20.65 16.65 8.06
N GLU A 34 -21.84 17.23 7.93
CA GLU A 34 -22.82 17.40 9.01
C GLU A 34 -23.92 16.33 8.98
N ILE A 35 -23.82 15.35 8.09
CA ILE A 35 -24.79 14.26 7.94
C ILE A 35 -24.64 13.27 9.11
N GLU A 36 -25.77 12.79 9.62
CA GLU A 36 -25.78 11.77 10.66
C GLU A 36 -25.11 10.48 10.22
N ILE A 37 -24.42 9.83 11.15
CA ILE A 37 -23.72 8.56 10.92
C ILE A 37 -24.69 7.50 10.40
N ASN A 38 -24.31 6.84 9.32
CA ASN A 38 -25.09 5.82 8.67
C ASN A 38 -24.32 4.50 8.48
N TRP A 39 -24.95 3.51 7.86
CA TRP A 39 -24.35 2.19 7.68
C TRP A 39 -23.09 2.19 6.79
N ILE A 40 -22.94 3.16 5.87
CA ILE A 40 -21.74 3.29 5.03
C ILE A 40 -20.55 3.71 5.89
N ASP A 41 -20.75 4.58 6.88
CA ASP A 41 -19.70 4.95 7.84
C ASP A 41 -19.22 3.74 8.63
N LEU A 42 -20.14 2.85 9.04
CA LEU A 42 -19.75 1.61 9.70
C LEU A 42 -18.89 0.74 8.80
N CYS A 43 -19.25 0.58 7.52
CA CYS A 43 -18.44 -0.13 6.53
C CYS A 43 -17.08 0.54 6.34
N ALA A 44 -17.02 1.87 6.32
CA ALA A 44 -15.78 2.63 6.24
C ALA A 44 -14.87 2.34 7.43
N VAL A 45 -15.39 2.37 8.66
CA VAL A 45 -14.63 2.05 9.87
C VAL A 45 -14.08 0.62 9.81
N ILE A 46 -14.91 -0.35 9.45
CA ILE A 46 -14.47 -1.75 9.32
C ILE A 46 -13.35 -1.90 8.29
N LEU A 47 -13.50 -1.29 7.11
CA LEU A 47 -12.50 -1.33 6.06
C LEU A 47 -11.21 -0.63 6.50
N TRP A 48 -11.31 0.48 7.22
CA TRP A 48 -10.18 1.19 7.79
C TRP A 48 -9.42 0.32 8.78
N LEU A 49 -10.13 -0.37 9.70
CA LEU A 49 -9.52 -1.27 10.68
C LEU A 49 -8.79 -2.43 9.99
N ILE A 50 -9.40 -3.03 8.97
CA ILE A 50 -8.75 -4.08 8.16
C ILE A 50 -7.47 -3.52 7.53
N GLY A 51 -7.56 -2.35 6.91
CA GLY A 51 -6.42 -1.68 6.28
C GLY A 51 -5.29 -1.41 7.26
N PHE A 52 -5.62 -0.80 8.40
CA PHE A 52 -4.67 -0.48 9.45
C PHE A 52 -3.95 -1.73 10.00
N ILE A 53 -4.69 -2.81 10.25
CA ILE A 53 -4.11 -4.08 10.71
C ILE A 53 -3.13 -4.64 9.67
N PHE A 54 -3.52 -4.66 8.39
CA PHE A 54 -2.66 -5.17 7.31
C PHE A 54 -1.40 -4.33 7.14
N GLU A 55 -1.51 -3.00 7.18
CA GLU A 55 -0.37 -2.09 7.07
C GLU A 55 0.58 -2.23 8.28
N ALA A 56 0.05 -2.06 9.49
CA ALA A 56 0.85 -2.09 10.71
C ALA A 56 1.53 -3.45 10.93
N LEU A 57 0.80 -4.57 10.79
CA LEU A 57 1.38 -5.89 10.95
C LEU A 57 2.32 -6.26 9.80
N GLY A 58 1.99 -5.84 8.56
CA GLY A 58 2.84 -6.05 7.39
C GLY A 58 4.20 -5.38 7.57
N ASP A 59 4.21 -4.12 7.98
CA ASP A 59 5.43 -3.36 8.24
C ASP A 59 6.20 -3.87 9.46
N PHE A 60 5.52 -4.25 10.54
CA PHE A 60 6.15 -4.87 11.70
C PHE A 60 6.87 -6.16 11.31
N GLN A 61 6.22 -7.05 10.56
CA GLN A 61 6.81 -8.31 10.10
C GLN A 61 8.02 -8.07 9.21
N LEU A 62 7.93 -7.10 8.29
CA LEU A 62 9.02 -6.72 7.40
C LEU A 62 10.22 -6.13 8.17
N SER A 63 9.96 -5.25 9.12
CA SER A 63 10.99 -4.64 9.97
C SER A 63 11.72 -5.69 10.80
N LYS A 64 10.98 -6.62 11.42
CA LYS A 64 11.56 -7.73 12.17
C LYS A 64 12.40 -8.65 11.29
N PHE A 65 11.93 -8.95 10.09
CA PHE A 65 12.67 -9.77 9.12
C PHE A 65 13.98 -9.10 8.72
N LYS A 66 13.96 -7.81 8.35
CA LYS A 66 15.17 -7.03 8.01
C LYS A 66 16.16 -6.94 9.17
N SER A 67 15.67 -6.78 10.40
CA SER A 67 16.52 -6.76 11.60
C SER A 67 17.26 -8.09 11.79
N ASN A 68 16.58 -9.22 11.57
CA ASN A 68 17.20 -10.54 11.68
C ASN A 68 18.19 -10.82 10.54
N GLU A 69 17.92 -10.35 9.31
CA GLU A 69 18.87 -10.45 8.20
C GLU A 69 20.18 -9.69 8.47
N ASN A 70 20.10 -8.52 9.10
CA ASN A 70 21.28 -7.74 9.45
C ASN A 70 22.19 -8.45 10.46
N LYS A 71 21.65 -9.37 11.27
CA LYS A 71 22.42 -10.20 12.22
C LYS A 71 23.12 -11.39 11.56
N SER A 72 22.73 -11.77 10.33
CA SER A 72 23.29 -12.91 9.60
C SER A 72 23.46 -12.58 8.12
N PRO A 73 24.48 -11.79 7.74
CA PRO A 73 24.68 -11.30 6.37
C PRO A 73 24.75 -12.38 5.28
N GLU A 74 25.27 -13.56 5.62
CA GLU A 74 25.40 -14.68 4.69
C GLU A 74 24.05 -15.23 4.21
N LYS A 75 23.00 -15.10 5.02
CA LYS A 75 21.64 -15.53 4.69
C LYS A 75 20.82 -14.48 3.92
N LYS A 76 21.34 -13.26 3.83
CA LYS A 76 20.60 -12.10 3.30
C LYS A 76 20.20 -12.26 1.82
N GLN A 77 21.02 -12.92 1.01
CA GLN A 77 20.76 -13.05 -0.43
C GLN A 77 19.70 -14.10 -0.79
N ARG A 78 19.41 -15.04 0.12
CA ARG A 78 18.52 -16.18 -0.16
C ARG A 78 17.20 -16.15 0.60
N SER A 79 17.07 -15.28 1.59
CA SER A 79 15.88 -15.26 2.42
C SER A 79 14.76 -14.40 1.82
N VAL A 80 13.55 -14.92 1.86
CA VAL A 80 12.33 -14.23 1.45
C VAL A 80 11.34 -14.28 2.62
N LEU A 81 10.69 -13.15 2.90
CA LEU A 81 9.63 -13.12 3.89
C LEU A 81 8.34 -13.67 3.25
N ASP A 82 8.01 -14.94 3.56
CA ASP A 82 6.83 -15.65 3.04
C ASP A 82 5.91 -16.18 4.16
N THR A 83 6.04 -15.62 5.36
CA THR A 83 5.29 -16.00 6.57
C THR A 83 4.36 -14.88 7.02
N GLY A 84 3.41 -15.20 7.93
CA GLY A 84 2.44 -14.21 8.40
C GLY A 84 1.56 -13.68 7.28
N LEU A 85 1.36 -12.36 7.20
CA LEU A 85 0.59 -11.72 6.14
C LEU A 85 1.25 -11.85 4.76
N TRP A 86 2.57 -11.91 4.72
CA TRP A 86 3.38 -12.08 3.50
C TRP A 86 3.19 -13.44 2.81
N ARG A 87 2.55 -14.38 3.50
CA ARG A 87 2.13 -15.66 2.91
C ARG A 87 0.96 -15.49 1.94
N TYR A 88 0.10 -14.52 2.18
CA TYR A 88 -1.17 -14.33 1.46
C TYR A 88 -1.07 -13.30 0.34
N THR A 89 -0.20 -12.32 0.50
CA THR A 89 0.11 -11.30 -0.50
C THR A 89 1.57 -10.87 -0.39
N ARG A 90 2.17 -10.50 -1.52
CA ARG A 90 3.56 -10.02 -1.54
C ARG A 90 3.72 -8.58 -1.05
N HIS A 91 2.62 -7.85 -0.88
CA HIS A 91 2.59 -6.46 -0.44
C HIS A 91 1.45 -6.18 0.55
N PRO A 92 1.46 -6.84 1.74
CA PRO A 92 0.37 -6.69 2.72
C PRO A 92 0.20 -5.26 3.23
N ASN A 93 1.30 -4.54 3.43
CA ASN A 93 1.30 -3.14 3.84
C ASN A 93 0.66 -2.23 2.76
N TYR A 94 0.94 -2.46 1.48
CA TYR A 94 0.30 -1.69 0.41
C TYR A 94 -1.18 -2.03 0.24
N PHE A 95 -1.57 -3.30 0.44
CA PHE A 95 -2.98 -3.67 0.51
C PHE A 95 -3.68 -2.99 1.67
N GLY A 96 -3.03 -2.90 2.84
CA GLY A 96 -3.53 -2.15 3.98
C GLY A 96 -3.76 -0.67 3.65
N ASN A 97 -2.77 -0.02 3.07
CA ASN A 97 -2.84 1.36 2.63
C ASN A 97 -3.96 1.59 1.60
N PHE A 98 -4.12 0.68 0.63
CA PHE A 98 -5.24 0.68 -0.31
C PHE A 98 -6.59 0.67 0.42
N CYS A 99 -6.80 -0.22 1.38
CA CYS A 99 -8.04 -0.30 2.15
C CYS A 99 -8.32 0.99 2.93
N ILE A 100 -7.29 1.61 3.53
CA ILE A 100 -7.42 2.88 4.26
C ILE A 100 -7.92 4.00 3.33
N TRP A 101 -7.36 4.15 2.13
CA TRP A 101 -7.80 5.19 1.20
C TRP A 101 -9.19 4.94 0.63
N TRP A 102 -9.57 3.69 0.42
CA TRP A 102 -10.94 3.34 0.05
C TRP A 102 -11.93 3.59 1.20
N SER A 103 -11.51 3.42 2.45
CA SER A 103 -12.36 3.76 3.61
C SER A 103 -12.63 5.26 3.72
N PHE A 104 -11.63 6.10 3.44
CA PHE A 104 -11.82 7.56 3.40
C PHE A 104 -12.83 7.98 2.31
N TYR A 105 -12.81 7.31 1.17
CA TYR A 105 -13.84 7.52 0.16
C TYR A 105 -15.22 7.06 0.62
N LEU A 106 -15.33 5.97 1.37
CA LEU A 106 -16.63 5.54 1.90
C LEU A 106 -17.22 6.57 2.87
N PHE A 107 -16.41 7.27 3.67
CA PHE A 107 -16.88 8.40 4.48
C PHE A 107 -17.38 9.56 3.60
N ALA A 108 -16.69 9.90 2.53
CA ALA A 108 -17.16 10.89 1.58
C ALA A 108 -18.47 10.45 0.89
N LEU A 109 -18.58 9.18 0.53
CA LEU A 109 -19.78 8.60 -0.05
C LEU A 109 -20.97 8.62 0.93
N ALA A 110 -20.74 8.34 2.21
CA ALA A 110 -21.73 8.44 3.28
C ALA A 110 -22.29 9.87 3.41
N SER A 111 -21.45 10.86 3.11
CA SER A 111 -21.83 12.29 3.07
C SER A 111 -22.51 12.71 1.77
N GLY A 112 -22.77 11.78 0.82
CA GLY A 112 -23.38 12.08 -0.48
C GLY A 112 -22.38 12.49 -1.58
N ASP A 113 -21.13 12.60 -1.26
CA ASP A 113 -20.08 13.11 -2.13
C ASP A 113 -19.41 12.00 -2.98
N TRP A 114 -20.21 11.31 -3.79
CA TRP A 114 -19.77 10.19 -4.63
C TRP A 114 -18.65 10.53 -5.63
N TRP A 115 -18.55 11.77 -6.04
CA TRP A 115 -17.61 12.21 -7.07
C TRP A 115 -16.14 12.21 -6.60
N TYR A 116 -15.85 12.11 -5.28
CA TYR A 116 -14.50 11.93 -4.76
C TYR A 116 -13.89 10.54 -5.06
N LEU A 117 -14.56 9.70 -5.83
CA LEU A 117 -14.05 8.39 -6.27
C LEU A 117 -12.67 8.49 -6.95
N PHE A 118 -12.35 9.62 -7.58
CA PHE A 118 -11.02 9.82 -8.18
C PHE A 118 -9.88 9.70 -7.18
N SER A 119 -10.08 10.02 -5.91
CA SER A 119 -9.07 9.99 -4.86
C SER A 119 -8.52 8.56 -4.61
N PRO A 120 -9.33 7.56 -4.20
CA PRO A 120 -8.83 6.20 -4.00
C PRO A 120 -8.41 5.53 -5.32
N VAL A 121 -9.00 5.89 -6.46
CA VAL A 121 -8.58 5.38 -7.77
C VAL A 121 -7.18 5.87 -8.11
N LEU A 122 -6.90 7.16 -7.95
CA LEU A 122 -5.57 7.73 -8.16
C LEU A 122 -4.55 7.10 -7.20
N MET A 123 -4.88 6.98 -5.91
CA MET A 123 -4.00 6.33 -4.94
C MET A 123 -3.73 4.87 -5.30
N SER A 124 -4.75 4.12 -5.72
CA SER A 124 -4.60 2.74 -6.18
C SER A 124 -3.67 2.64 -7.38
N PHE A 125 -3.80 3.54 -8.35
CA PHE A 125 -2.92 3.60 -9.52
C PHE A 125 -1.47 3.88 -9.12
N LEU A 126 -1.23 4.83 -8.23
CA LEU A 126 0.11 5.15 -7.73
C LEU A 126 0.74 3.95 -6.99
N LEU A 127 -0.02 3.29 -6.11
CA LEU A 127 0.45 2.12 -5.38
C LEU A 127 0.78 0.94 -6.29
N LEU A 128 -0.06 0.65 -7.27
CA LEU A 128 0.09 -0.54 -8.11
C LEU A 128 1.09 -0.35 -9.25
N LYS A 129 1.14 0.84 -9.86
CA LYS A 129 1.86 1.06 -11.13
C LYS A 129 3.11 1.92 -11.00
N ILE A 130 3.13 2.91 -10.11
CA ILE A 130 4.20 3.92 -10.12
C ILE A 130 5.21 3.68 -8.99
N SER A 131 4.79 3.73 -7.74
CA SER A 131 5.71 3.76 -6.60
C SER A 131 5.78 2.45 -5.81
N GLY A 132 4.76 1.61 -5.92
CA GLY A 132 4.59 0.45 -5.08
C GLY A 132 5.07 -0.87 -5.72
N VAL A 133 4.11 -1.73 -5.99
CA VAL A 133 4.33 -3.13 -6.41
C VAL A 133 5.24 -3.24 -7.63
N ALA A 134 4.95 -2.48 -8.72
CA ALA A 134 5.66 -2.61 -9.97
C ALA A 134 7.15 -2.23 -9.89
N MET A 135 7.48 -1.19 -9.12
CA MET A 135 8.87 -0.74 -8.97
C MET A 135 9.69 -1.70 -8.10
N LEU A 136 9.11 -2.17 -7.00
CA LEU A 136 9.79 -3.09 -6.09
C LEU A 136 10.08 -4.44 -6.75
N GLU A 137 9.13 -5.01 -7.47
CA GLU A 137 9.29 -6.33 -8.08
C GLU A 137 10.32 -6.36 -9.22
N LYS A 138 10.53 -5.24 -9.93
CA LYS A 138 11.59 -5.15 -10.95
C LYS A 138 13.00 -5.33 -10.41
N THR A 139 13.26 -4.89 -9.19
CA THR A 139 14.62 -4.86 -8.64
C THR A 139 14.89 -6.00 -7.66
N ILE A 140 13.86 -6.54 -7.02
CA ILE A 140 14.04 -7.51 -5.94
C ILE A 140 14.45 -8.90 -6.47
N THR A 141 13.95 -9.30 -7.63
CA THR A 141 14.26 -10.60 -8.26
C THR A 141 15.76 -10.73 -8.58
N ASN A 142 16.39 -9.62 -8.99
CA ASN A 142 17.83 -9.60 -9.25
C ASN A 142 18.68 -9.68 -7.97
N ARG A 143 18.12 -9.22 -6.84
CA ARG A 143 18.82 -9.21 -5.55
C ARG A 143 18.59 -10.49 -4.74
N ARG A 144 17.49 -11.20 -4.98
CA ARG A 144 17.02 -12.37 -4.23
C ARG A 144 16.51 -13.44 -5.19
N PRO A 145 17.33 -14.40 -5.59
CA PRO A 145 16.92 -15.46 -6.54
C PRO A 145 15.67 -16.24 -6.08
N ASP A 146 15.55 -16.53 -4.77
CA ASP A 146 14.41 -17.26 -4.20
C ASP A 146 13.07 -16.50 -4.31
N TYR A 147 13.13 -15.19 -4.59
CA TYR A 147 11.94 -14.37 -4.79
C TYR A 147 11.15 -14.76 -6.05
N ALA A 148 11.81 -15.33 -7.05
CA ALA A 148 11.15 -15.83 -8.26
C ALA A 148 10.17 -16.99 -7.95
N GLU A 149 10.53 -17.87 -7.00
CA GLU A 149 9.64 -18.94 -6.55
C GLU A 149 8.47 -18.39 -5.69
N TYR A 150 8.74 -17.41 -4.86
CA TYR A 150 7.72 -16.73 -4.07
C TYR A 150 6.65 -16.04 -4.95
N ILE A 151 7.06 -15.39 -6.06
CA ILE A 151 6.15 -14.81 -7.04
C ILE A 151 5.16 -15.85 -7.61
N LYS A 152 5.62 -17.07 -7.88
CA LYS A 152 4.77 -18.13 -8.43
C LYS A 152 3.69 -18.62 -7.46
N LYS A 153 3.98 -18.56 -6.15
CA LYS A 153 3.14 -19.12 -5.09
C LYS A 153 2.24 -18.12 -4.37
N THR A 154 2.54 -16.82 -4.47
CA THR A 154 1.87 -15.79 -3.66
C THR A 154 1.36 -14.66 -4.55
N ASN A 155 0.11 -14.23 -4.32
CA ASN A 155 -0.51 -13.14 -5.06
C ASN A 155 0.28 -11.83 -4.90
N ALA A 156 0.26 -11.00 -5.95
CA ALA A 156 0.98 -9.75 -5.94
C ALA A 156 0.41 -8.75 -4.92
N PHE A 157 -0.92 -8.60 -4.88
CA PHE A 157 -1.55 -7.50 -4.15
C PHE A 157 -2.74 -7.95 -3.30
N PHE A 158 -3.80 -8.50 -3.88
CA PHE A 158 -4.95 -8.96 -3.11
C PHE A 158 -4.60 -10.24 -2.34
N PRO A 159 -4.87 -10.27 -1.00
CA PRO A 159 -4.63 -11.46 -0.20
C PRO A 159 -5.41 -12.67 -0.74
N GLY A 160 -4.73 -13.81 -0.86
CA GLY A 160 -5.32 -15.06 -1.32
C GLY A 160 -4.54 -16.27 -0.83
N PHE A 161 -5.13 -17.44 -0.89
CA PHE A 161 -4.44 -18.68 -0.55
C PHE A 161 -3.35 -19.00 -1.58
N LYS A 162 -2.26 -19.63 -1.12
CA LYS A 162 -1.17 -20.07 -2.00
C LYS A 162 -1.75 -20.88 -3.16
N SER A 163 -1.46 -20.46 -4.38
CA SER A 163 -1.81 -21.26 -5.56
C SER A 163 -0.98 -22.56 -5.54
N LYS A 164 -1.65 -23.70 -5.53
CA LYS A 164 -1.02 -24.98 -5.91
C LYS A 164 -0.88 -24.96 -7.43
N LYS A 165 0.08 -24.24 -7.95
CA LYS A 165 0.55 -24.49 -9.33
C LYS A 165 1.73 -25.43 -9.19
N ASP A 166 1.44 -26.70 -9.50
CA ASP A 166 2.45 -27.72 -9.73
C ASP A 166 3.39 -27.30 -10.86
#